data_be7cb2ff883febf776e9cb459f6ea1ff
#
_entry.id   be7cb2ff883febf776e9cb459f6ea1ff
#
_cell.length_a   1.000
_cell.length_b   1.000
_cell.length_c   1.000
_cell.angle_alpha   90.00
_cell.angle_beta   90.00
_cell.angle_gamma   90.00
#
_symmetry.space_group_name_H-M   'P 1'
#
loop_
_entity.id
_entity.type
_entity.pdbx_description
1 polymer ?
#
loop_
_entity_poly.entity_id
_entity_poly.type
_entity_poly.pdbx_seq_one_letter_code
_entity_poly.pdbx_strand_id
1 'polypeptide(L)'
;MNKKIIFFIITLISLSLIGLMFIQVHWINNAITVRQTTFVRDVNEAVSNVIFQIEKIEMSEQIKNRFTNSTNKTSILQSIDSINNSFLEDIQSINTNDDFQKLVKRSFMTQNLIEEMFNIKQNRPIDERINKDFLDSLINTELGKKGINTLFEFAVFNSARNSMIMQKTGKYPEKLLKHGFVFTLFPNDIIANPNYLIVFFPNEKQFIISQMWVLLFVSAILIIIIIVSFALTISTIFRQKKLSKMKNDFINNMTHEFKTPISTVSLACEALSDTDIKKSEQLYSNYIKIISEENSRLGVIAEKILQTAILEKGQLNLKKEEIDVNEIISDVVKNIKIQVEIKDGKIEEFYNADFSKIVADKIHITNVFYNLLDNANKYSPKKPEIKVITENSAKGIIIKIEDNGIGISKANQKKIFGKLFRVPTGDVHDFKGYGLGLSYVKKIIEKHGGKISVDSELNTGSRFTIFLPLYLEKH
;
A
#
# COMPACT_ATOMS: atom_id res chain seq x y z
N MET A 1 10.66 -22.85 10.64
CA MET A 1 11.48 -22.23 9.56
C MET A 1 12.76 -21.63 10.16
N ASN A 2 13.91 -21.94 9.62
CA ASN A 2 15.22 -21.53 10.17
C ASN A 2 15.34 -19.98 10.13
N LYS A 3 15.86 -19.35 11.21
CA LYS A 3 16.05 -17.88 11.27
C LYS A 3 16.84 -17.36 10.06
N LYS A 4 17.83 -18.13 9.59
CA LYS A 4 18.65 -17.81 8.41
C LYS A 4 17.83 -17.75 7.12
N ILE A 5 16.88 -18.65 6.93
CA ILE A 5 16.02 -18.69 5.73
C ILE A 5 15.07 -17.48 5.71
N ILE A 6 14.49 -17.12 6.85
CA ILE A 6 13.61 -15.94 6.95
C ILE A 6 14.40 -14.67 6.64
N PHE A 7 15.59 -14.54 7.22
CA PHE A 7 16.46 -13.39 6.96
C PHE A 7 16.84 -13.32 5.46
N PHE A 8 17.20 -14.44 4.86
CA PHE A 8 17.52 -14.52 3.43
C PHE A 8 16.34 -14.09 2.55
N ILE A 9 15.13 -14.60 2.84
CA ILE A 9 13.91 -14.22 2.09
C ILE A 9 13.63 -12.73 2.21
N ILE A 10 13.68 -12.16 3.43
CA ILE A 10 13.46 -10.73 3.65
C ILE A 10 14.50 -9.91 2.89
N THR A 11 15.77 -10.29 2.94
CA THR A 11 16.85 -9.59 2.22
C THR A 11 16.64 -9.65 0.72
N LEU A 12 16.29 -10.82 0.17
CA LEU A 12 16.03 -11.00 -1.26
C LEU A 12 14.86 -10.15 -1.74
N ILE A 13 13.75 -10.16 -0.99
CA ILE A 13 12.55 -9.35 -1.33
C ILE A 13 12.87 -7.85 -1.20
N SER A 14 13.64 -7.43 -0.17
CA SER A 14 14.07 -6.04 -0.01
C SER A 14 14.94 -5.57 -1.16
N LEU A 15 15.88 -6.41 -1.60
CA LEU A 15 16.75 -6.11 -2.74
C LEU A 15 15.95 -5.97 -4.04
N SER A 16 14.98 -6.87 -4.25
CA SER A 16 14.06 -6.82 -5.39
C SER A 16 13.23 -5.53 -5.39
N LEU A 17 12.74 -5.10 -4.23
CA LEU A 17 11.97 -3.87 -4.08
C LEU A 17 12.82 -2.63 -4.41
N ILE A 18 14.06 -2.58 -3.93
CA ILE A 18 15.01 -1.49 -4.23
C ILE A 18 15.29 -1.47 -5.74
N GLY A 19 15.50 -2.63 -6.36
CA GLY A 19 15.72 -2.75 -7.80
C GLY A 19 14.52 -2.23 -8.62
N LEU A 20 13.29 -2.59 -8.23
CA LEU A 20 12.08 -2.08 -8.87
C LEU A 20 11.91 -0.56 -8.72
N MET A 21 12.20 -0.01 -7.53
CA MET A 21 12.18 1.44 -7.33
C MET A 21 13.20 2.15 -8.22
N PHE A 22 14.41 1.59 -8.33
CA PHE A 22 15.45 2.15 -9.19
C PHE A 22 15.02 2.16 -10.66
N ILE A 23 14.45 1.07 -11.15
CA ILE A 23 13.91 0.96 -12.52
C ILE A 23 12.81 2.00 -12.74
N GLN A 24 11.88 2.19 -11.79
CA GLN A 24 10.82 3.20 -11.93
C GLN A 24 11.35 4.63 -12.00
N VAL A 25 12.32 4.99 -11.13
CA VAL A 25 12.95 6.30 -11.18
C VAL A 25 13.66 6.51 -12.52
N HIS A 26 14.36 5.50 -13.02
CA HIS A 26 15.00 5.54 -14.33
C HIS A 26 13.99 5.76 -15.47
N TRP A 27 12.86 5.05 -15.44
CA TRP A 27 11.78 5.20 -16.41
C TRP A 27 11.16 6.60 -16.40
N ILE A 28 10.91 7.16 -15.22
CA ILE A 28 10.38 8.54 -15.08
C ILE A 28 11.36 9.54 -15.65
N ASN A 29 12.64 9.45 -15.32
CA ASN A 29 13.68 10.33 -15.84
C ASN A 29 13.79 10.24 -17.37
N ASN A 30 13.78 9.05 -17.92
CA ASN A 30 13.77 8.85 -19.37
C ASN A 30 12.54 9.46 -20.04
N ALA A 31 11.36 9.27 -19.47
CA ALA A 31 10.13 9.87 -19.98
C ALA A 31 10.16 11.40 -19.97
N ILE A 32 10.76 12.02 -18.94
CA ILE A 32 10.98 13.48 -18.89
C ILE A 32 11.89 13.93 -20.03
N THR A 33 13.01 13.23 -20.24
CA THR A 33 13.96 13.55 -21.31
C THR A 33 13.31 13.44 -22.69
N VAL A 34 12.55 12.37 -22.95
CA VAL A 34 11.84 12.19 -24.21
C VAL A 34 10.80 13.29 -24.43
N ARG A 35 10.08 13.70 -23.40
CA ARG A 35 9.12 14.80 -23.48
C ARG A 35 9.80 16.16 -23.74
N GLN A 36 10.95 16.39 -23.12
CA GLN A 36 11.74 17.60 -23.36
C GLN A 36 12.25 17.66 -24.80
N THR A 37 12.80 16.57 -25.32
CA THR A 37 13.24 16.54 -26.74
C THR A 37 12.08 16.72 -27.71
N THR A 38 10.91 16.15 -27.42
CA THR A 38 9.71 16.34 -28.22
C THR A 38 9.26 17.81 -28.20
N PHE A 39 9.24 18.44 -27.02
CA PHE A 39 8.91 19.85 -26.87
C PHE A 39 9.84 20.75 -27.70
N VAL A 40 11.16 20.53 -27.60
CA VAL A 40 12.15 21.28 -28.39
C VAL A 40 11.91 21.13 -29.89
N ARG A 41 11.65 19.91 -30.36
CA ARG A 41 11.34 19.65 -31.75
C ARG A 41 10.06 20.37 -32.22
N ASP A 42 9.00 20.28 -31.40
CA ASP A 42 7.70 20.85 -31.73
C ASP A 42 7.74 22.41 -31.73
N VAL A 43 8.53 23.00 -30.85
CA VAL A 43 8.82 24.44 -30.85
C VAL A 43 9.57 24.84 -32.11
N ASN A 44 10.64 24.11 -32.44
CA ASN A 44 11.44 24.40 -33.64
C ASN A 44 10.58 24.34 -34.89
N GLU A 45 9.72 23.33 -35.04
CA GLU A 45 8.83 23.18 -36.16
C GLU A 45 7.77 24.29 -36.24
N ALA A 46 7.15 24.61 -35.08
CA ALA A 46 6.14 25.67 -35.00
C ALA A 46 6.72 27.03 -35.39
N VAL A 47 7.89 27.40 -34.82
CA VAL A 47 8.50 28.69 -35.12
C VAL A 47 9.06 28.75 -36.56
N SER A 48 9.60 27.66 -37.07
CA SER A 48 9.99 27.59 -38.49
C SER A 48 8.79 27.82 -39.44
N ASN A 49 7.62 27.28 -39.10
CA ASN A 49 6.39 27.53 -39.83
C ASN A 49 5.97 29.02 -39.73
N VAL A 50 6.14 29.66 -38.57
CA VAL A 50 5.89 31.10 -38.42
C VAL A 50 6.78 31.89 -39.36
N ILE A 51 8.06 31.61 -39.41
CA ILE A 51 9.02 32.30 -40.28
C ILE A 51 8.64 32.10 -41.73
N PHE A 52 8.34 30.88 -42.13
CA PHE A 52 7.90 30.59 -43.49
C PHE A 52 6.62 31.35 -43.88
N GLN A 53 5.65 31.46 -42.97
CA GLN A 53 4.43 32.23 -43.25
C GLN A 53 4.69 33.74 -43.38
N ILE A 54 5.57 34.29 -42.54
CA ILE A 54 5.96 35.68 -42.61
C ILE A 54 6.62 35.97 -43.94
N GLU A 55 7.59 35.17 -44.37
CA GLU A 55 8.24 35.31 -45.68
C GLU A 55 7.25 35.22 -46.85
N LYS A 56 6.31 34.27 -46.80
CA LYS A 56 5.28 34.12 -47.80
C LYS A 56 4.38 35.36 -47.88
N ILE A 57 3.99 35.95 -46.77
CA ILE A 57 3.15 37.15 -46.74
C ILE A 57 3.94 38.33 -47.29
N GLU A 58 5.19 38.54 -46.85
CA GLU A 58 6.04 39.61 -47.33
C GLU A 58 6.26 39.50 -48.85
N MET A 59 6.56 38.30 -49.34
CA MET A 59 6.70 38.04 -50.77
C MET A 59 5.41 38.37 -51.55
N SER A 60 4.25 37.98 -51.01
CA SER A 60 2.96 38.29 -51.63
C SER A 60 2.65 39.77 -51.68
N GLU A 61 2.97 40.50 -50.62
CA GLU A 61 2.83 41.97 -50.57
C GLU A 61 3.81 42.69 -51.57
N GLN A 62 5.03 42.21 -51.65
CA GLN A 62 5.99 42.73 -52.60
C GLN A 62 5.51 42.53 -54.03
N ILE A 63 5.01 41.35 -54.39
CA ILE A 63 4.43 41.07 -55.68
C ILE A 63 3.24 42.00 -55.95
N LYS A 64 2.29 42.08 -54.99
CA LYS A 64 1.12 42.96 -55.12
C LYS A 64 1.49 44.43 -55.37
N ASN A 65 2.43 44.99 -54.57
CA ASN A 65 2.83 46.37 -54.70
C ASN A 65 3.54 46.67 -56.05
N ARG A 66 4.29 45.70 -56.61
CA ARG A 66 4.87 45.82 -57.95
C ARG A 66 3.83 45.78 -59.04
N PHE A 67 2.83 44.90 -58.94
CA PHE A 67 1.74 44.82 -59.90
C PHE A 67 0.84 46.06 -59.86
N THR A 68 0.68 46.71 -58.71
CA THR A 68 -0.14 47.92 -58.59
C THR A 68 0.61 49.19 -59.06
N ASN A 69 1.92 49.23 -58.93
CA ASN A 69 2.74 50.43 -59.23
C ASN A 69 3.42 50.39 -60.60
N SER A 70 3.33 49.30 -61.37
CA SER A 70 3.96 49.23 -62.67
C SER A 70 2.98 49.61 -63.76
N THR A 71 3.38 50.65 -64.56
CA THR A 71 2.74 51.08 -65.76
C THR A 71 2.88 50.04 -66.88
N ASN A 72 3.68 48.97 -66.71
CA ASN A 72 3.97 47.93 -67.72
C ASN A 72 3.53 46.53 -67.26
N LYS A 73 2.25 46.37 -66.84
CA LYS A 73 1.67 45.04 -66.49
C LYS A 73 1.82 43.98 -67.55
N THR A 74 1.72 44.43 -68.84
CA THR A 74 1.75 43.53 -70.05
C THR A 74 3.14 42.94 -70.29
N SER A 75 4.23 43.65 -70.00
CA SER A 75 5.59 43.13 -70.24
C SER A 75 6.04 42.10 -69.25
N ILE A 76 5.61 42.22 -67.97
CA ILE A 76 5.94 41.25 -66.90
C ILE A 76 5.15 39.97 -67.08
N LEU A 77 3.86 40.07 -67.40
CA LEU A 77 3.03 38.88 -67.70
C LEU A 77 3.53 38.13 -68.97
N GLN A 78 3.91 38.86 -70.04
CA GLN A 78 4.51 38.26 -71.26
C GLN A 78 5.86 37.59 -70.93
N SER A 79 6.66 38.12 -70.05
CA SER A 79 7.92 37.51 -69.64
C SER A 79 7.68 36.24 -68.83
N ILE A 80 6.68 36.21 -67.93
CA ILE A 80 6.30 35.02 -67.15
C ILE A 80 5.71 33.96 -68.05
N ASP A 81 4.84 34.33 -68.97
CA ASP A 81 4.26 33.39 -69.92
C ASP A 81 5.33 32.82 -70.87
N SER A 82 6.33 33.65 -71.32
CA SER A 82 7.43 33.17 -72.15
C SER A 82 8.35 32.21 -71.41
N ILE A 83 8.61 32.44 -70.10
CA ILE A 83 9.40 31.55 -69.27
C ILE A 83 8.65 30.25 -69.02
N ASN A 84 7.34 30.30 -68.70
CA ASN A 84 6.52 29.12 -68.49
C ASN A 84 6.37 28.25 -69.75
N ASN A 85 6.18 28.88 -70.93
CA ASN A 85 6.09 28.17 -72.19
C ASN A 85 7.43 27.54 -72.56
N SER A 86 8.56 28.24 -72.40
CA SER A 86 9.87 27.67 -72.70
C SER A 86 10.22 26.52 -71.70
N PHE A 87 9.75 26.58 -70.43
CA PHE A 87 9.92 25.48 -69.46
C PHE A 87 9.08 24.25 -69.83
N LEU A 88 7.86 24.45 -70.34
CA LEU A 88 7.01 23.35 -70.82
C LEU A 88 7.56 22.70 -72.09
N GLU A 89 8.13 23.50 -73.05
CA GLU A 89 8.83 23.00 -74.21
C GLU A 89 10.08 22.20 -73.88
N ASP A 90 10.87 22.70 -72.87
CA ASP A 90 12.06 22.00 -72.39
C ASP A 90 11.69 20.65 -71.70
N ILE A 91 10.58 20.57 -70.92
CA ILE A 91 10.10 19.32 -70.38
C ILE A 91 9.70 18.31 -71.42
N GLN A 92 9.05 18.76 -72.50
CA GLN A 92 8.62 17.90 -73.59
C GLN A 92 9.78 17.40 -74.48
N SER A 93 10.93 18.06 -74.47
CA SER A 93 12.11 17.73 -75.23
C SER A 93 13.15 16.85 -74.49
N ILE A 94 12.90 16.40 -73.30
CA ILE A 94 13.83 15.55 -72.49
C ILE A 94 13.86 14.15 -73.12
N ASN A 95 14.96 13.81 -73.74
CA ASN A 95 15.23 12.47 -74.27
C ASN A 95 16.49 11.82 -73.62
N THR A 96 17.32 12.57 -72.97
CA THR A 96 18.57 12.08 -72.37
C THR A 96 18.79 12.61 -70.96
N ASN A 97 19.66 11.93 -70.19
CA ASN A 97 20.06 12.35 -68.82
C ASN A 97 20.79 13.70 -68.81
N ASP A 98 21.42 14.05 -69.94
CA ASP A 98 22.13 15.32 -70.13
C ASP A 98 21.14 16.48 -70.34
N ASP A 99 20.03 16.23 -70.95
CA ASP A 99 18.93 17.20 -71.16
C ASP A 99 18.24 17.47 -69.78
N PHE A 100 18.06 16.44 -68.96
CA PHE A 100 17.52 16.59 -67.66
C PHE A 100 18.46 17.46 -66.77
N GLN A 101 19.78 17.24 -66.78
CA GLN A 101 20.74 18.06 -66.10
C GLN A 101 20.77 19.53 -66.55
N LYS A 102 20.64 19.77 -67.84
CA LYS A 102 20.48 21.12 -68.46
C LYS A 102 19.20 21.78 -67.98
N LEU A 103 18.09 21.04 -67.88
CA LEU A 103 16.82 21.57 -67.41
C LEU A 103 16.90 21.95 -65.93
N VAL A 104 17.48 21.08 -65.07
CA VAL A 104 17.73 21.38 -63.62
C VAL A 104 18.61 22.60 -63.49
N LYS A 105 19.70 22.74 -64.26
CA LYS A 105 20.59 23.90 -64.23
C LYS A 105 19.89 25.17 -64.69
N ARG A 106 19.02 25.08 -65.71
CA ARG A 106 18.23 26.20 -66.21
C ARG A 106 17.12 26.61 -65.26
N SER A 107 16.46 25.64 -64.55
CA SER A 107 15.48 25.93 -63.53
C SER A 107 16.12 26.65 -62.33
N PHE A 108 17.32 26.25 -61.93
CA PHE A 108 18.11 26.96 -60.90
C PHE A 108 18.51 28.38 -61.34
N MET A 109 18.93 28.55 -62.62
CA MET A 109 19.23 29.90 -63.16
C MET A 109 17.97 30.75 -63.26
N THR A 110 16.83 30.16 -63.65
CA THR A 110 15.55 30.89 -63.73
C THR A 110 15.06 31.26 -62.33
N GLN A 111 15.23 30.37 -61.35
CA GLN A 111 14.93 30.63 -59.96
C GLN A 111 15.84 31.74 -59.39
N ASN A 112 17.13 31.71 -59.68
CA ASN A 112 18.07 32.77 -59.25
C ASN A 112 17.77 34.11 -59.94
N LEU A 113 17.40 34.10 -61.22
CA LEU A 113 16.99 35.33 -61.92
C LEU A 113 15.66 35.89 -61.40
N ILE A 114 14.71 35.02 -61.05
CA ILE A 114 13.47 35.40 -60.38
C ILE A 114 13.79 35.97 -59.01
N GLU A 115 14.65 35.31 -58.24
CA GLU A 115 15.13 35.80 -56.93
C GLU A 115 15.88 37.13 -57.09
N GLU A 116 16.75 37.30 -58.08
CA GLU A 116 17.45 38.53 -58.37
C GLU A 116 16.53 39.67 -58.83
N MET A 117 15.53 39.36 -59.64
CA MET A 117 14.45 40.27 -60.01
C MET A 117 13.56 40.67 -58.84
N PHE A 118 13.38 39.79 -57.87
CA PHE A 118 12.61 40.07 -56.67
C PHE A 118 13.47 40.63 -55.51
N ASN A 119 14.80 40.48 -55.51
CA ASN A 119 15.75 40.84 -54.48
C ASN A 119 16.27 42.30 -54.59
N ILE A 120 15.46 43.24 -55.06
CA ILE A 120 15.83 44.64 -54.97
C ILE A 120 15.66 45.11 -53.52
N LYS A 121 16.83 45.25 -52.84
CA LYS A 121 17.06 46.01 -51.61
C LYS A 121 15.83 46.63 -50.97
N GLN A 122 15.19 45.95 -50.08
CA GLN A 122 14.37 46.63 -49.08
C GLN A 122 15.16 46.80 -47.82
N ASN A 123 15.84 47.92 -47.67
CA ASN A 123 16.41 48.42 -46.41
C ASN A 123 15.27 48.97 -45.50
N ARG A 124 14.12 48.27 -45.50
CA ARG A 124 13.01 48.61 -44.61
C ARG A 124 13.36 48.19 -43.21
N PRO A 125 13.16 49.05 -42.20
CA PRO A 125 13.35 48.68 -40.80
C PRO A 125 12.34 47.55 -40.46
N ILE A 126 12.75 46.66 -39.54
CA ILE A 126 11.95 45.49 -39.18
C ILE A 126 10.57 45.84 -38.64
N ASP A 127 10.46 46.97 -37.94
CA ASP A 127 9.21 47.49 -37.36
C ASP A 127 8.14 47.75 -38.43
N GLU A 128 8.57 48.03 -39.67
CA GLU A 128 7.68 48.23 -40.83
C GLU A 128 7.33 46.89 -41.56
N ARG A 129 8.19 45.86 -41.41
CA ARG A 129 8.03 44.58 -42.03
C ARG A 129 7.12 43.63 -41.25
N ILE A 130 7.13 43.73 -39.92
CA ILE A 130 6.37 42.82 -39.03
C ILE A 130 5.67 43.62 -37.98
N ASN A 131 4.37 43.43 -37.88
CA ASN A 131 3.59 43.92 -36.78
C ASN A 131 3.71 42.99 -35.53
N LYS A 132 3.93 43.54 -34.38
CA LYS A 132 4.08 42.81 -33.11
C LYS A 132 2.89 41.93 -32.79
N ASP A 133 1.66 42.44 -32.92
CA ASP A 133 0.44 41.75 -32.55
C ASP A 133 0.15 40.60 -33.56
N PHE A 134 0.49 40.81 -34.82
CA PHE A 134 0.43 39.79 -35.84
C PHE A 134 1.41 38.65 -35.57
N LEU A 135 2.66 38.97 -35.21
CA LEU A 135 3.68 37.99 -34.84
C LEU A 135 3.26 37.18 -33.61
N ASP A 136 2.71 37.83 -32.57
CA ASP A 136 2.20 37.18 -31.37
C ASP A 136 1.07 36.18 -31.71
N SER A 137 0.10 36.65 -32.51
CA SER A 137 -1.01 35.79 -32.93
C SER A 137 -0.57 34.58 -33.76
N LEU A 138 0.40 34.79 -34.67
CA LEU A 138 0.92 33.71 -35.50
C LEU A 138 1.70 32.68 -34.72
N ILE A 139 2.60 33.12 -33.82
CA ILE A 139 3.32 32.23 -32.93
C ILE A 139 2.34 31.43 -32.06
N ASN A 140 1.34 32.09 -31.45
CA ASN A 140 0.34 31.43 -30.64
C ASN A 140 -0.45 30.38 -31.40
N THR A 141 -0.81 30.67 -32.67
CA THR A 141 -1.55 29.75 -33.52
C THR A 141 -0.70 28.51 -33.87
N GLU A 142 0.56 28.71 -34.29
CA GLU A 142 1.43 27.59 -34.65
C GLU A 142 1.85 26.72 -33.46
N LEU A 143 2.11 27.35 -32.31
CA LEU A 143 2.34 26.62 -31.03
C LEU A 143 1.07 25.82 -30.64
N GLY A 144 -0.11 26.44 -30.77
CA GLY A 144 -1.38 25.78 -30.49
C GLY A 144 -1.64 24.55 -31.34
N LYS A 145 -1.29 24.59 -32.66
CA LYS A 145 -1.38 23.41 -33.56
C LYS A 145 -0.50 22.25 -33.08
N LYS A 146 0.61 22.53 -32.37
CA LYS A 146 1.49 21.52 -31.75
C LYS A 146 1.08 21.13 -30.33
N GLY A 147 -0.05 21.66 -29.83
CA GLY A 147 -0.53 21.40 -28.47
C GLY A 147 0.29 22.11 -27.37
N ILE A 148 1.10 23.10 -27.75
CA ILE A 148 1.91 23.89 -26.80
C ILE A 148 1.09 25.08 -26.31
N ASN A 149 0.24 24.85 -25.31
CA ASN A 149 -0.62 25.87 -24.71
C ASN A 149 0.00 26.38 -23.40
N THR A 150 1.13 27.06 -23.50
CA THR A 150 1.82 27.63 -22.35
C THR A 150 2.23 29.08 -22.63
N LEU A 151 2.52 29.83 -21.55
CA LEU A 151 3.00 31.19 -21.69
C LEU A 151 4.34 31.20 -22.43
N PHE A 152 4.45 32.06 -23.42
CA PHE A 152 5.68 32.29 -24.13
C PHE A 152 5.98 33.80 -24.22
N GLU A 153 7.24 34.12 -24.32
CA GLU A 153 7.77 35.43 -24.61
C GLU A 153 8.58 35.39 -25.90
N PHE A 154 8.55 36.44 -26.67
CA PHE A 154 9.40 36.55 -27.83
C PHE A 154 10.09 37.92 -27.92
N ALA A 155 11.22 37.92 -28.56
CA ALA A 155 11.92 39.15 -28.95
C ALA A 155 12.47 39.01 -30.37
N VAL A 156 12.52 40.12 -31.09
CA VAL A 156 13.26 40.26 -32.33
C VAL A 156 14.56 40.98 -32.01
N PHE A 157 15.67 40.27 -32.19
CA PHE A 157 17.02 40.79 -31.96
C PHE A 157 17.69 41.17 -33.26
N ASN A 158 18.19 42.39 -33.33
CA ASN A 158 18.94 42.88 -34.50
C ASN A 158 20.45 42.82 -34.21
N SER A 159 21.18 42.07 -35.03
CA SER A 159 22.61 41.87 -34.81
C SER A 159 23.43 43.13 -35.11
N ALA A 160 23.02 44.00 -36.02
CA ALA A 160 23.73 45.25 -36.33
C ALA A 160 23.65 46.28 -35.19
N ARG A 161 22.50 46.37 -34.52
CA ARG A 161 22.27 47.26 -33.40
C ARG A 161 22.62 46.64 -32.04
N ASN A 162 22.91 45.34 -32.03
CA ASN A 162 23.12 44.54 -30.81
C ASN A 162 22.04 44.77 -29.76
N SER A 163 20.79 44.88 -30.17
CA SER A 163 19.66 45.23 -29.32
C SER A 163 18.39 44.50 -29.72
N MET A 164 17.48 44.31 -28.77
CA MET A 164 16.14 43.84 -29.02
C MET A 164 15.27 44.98 -29.53
N ILE A 165 14.81 44.88 -30.77
CA ILE A 165 13.98 45.94 -31.39
C ILE A 165 12.53 45.76 -30.97
N MET A 166 12.05 44.52 -30.86
CA MET A 166 10.69 44.20 -30.53
C MET A 166 10.65 43.14 -29.40
N GLN A 167 9.77 43.33 -28.43
CA GLN A 167 9.56 42.37 -27.36
C GLN A 167 8.08 42.24 -27.06
N LYS A 168 7.63 41.03 -26.69
CA LYS A 168 6.24 40.78 -26.35
C LYS A 168 5.85 41.58 -25.08
N THR A 169 6.41 41.27 -23.94
CA THR A 169 6.13 42.02 -22.69
C THR A 169 7.33 42.75 -22.14
N GLY A 170 8.56 42.37 -22.50
CA GLY A 170 9.80 42.95 -21.97
C GLY A 170 10.16 42.50 -20.54
N LYS A 171 9.45 41.49 -19.99
CA LYS A 171 9.67 41.01 -18.62
C LYS A 171 10.90 40.12 -18.44
N TYR A 172 11.41 39.51 -19.51
CA TYR A 172 12.45 38.48 -19.43
C TYR A 172 13.64 38.66 -20.37
N PRO A 173 14.22 39.87 -20.48
CA PRO A 173 15.26 40.17 -21.49
C PRO A 173 16.49 39.25 -21.36
N GLU A 174 17.00 39.08 -20.13
CA GLU A 174 18.18 38.23 -19.89
C GLU A 174 17.91 36.74 -20.15
N LYS A 175 16.73 36.27 -19.79
CA LYS A 175 16.36 34.88 -19.99
C LYS A 175 16.13 34.55 -21.46
N LEU A 176 15.57 35.46 -22.22
CA LEU A 176 15.46 35.36 -23.69
C LEU A 176 16.82 35.12 -24.32
N LEU A 177 17.85 35.91 -23.95
CA LEU A 177 19.18 35.76 -24.49
C LEU A 177 19.91 34.51 -24.07
N LYS A 178 19.70 34.05 -22.81
CA LYS A 178 20.42 32.87 -22.27
C LYS A 178 19.75 31.53 -22.58
N HIS A 179 18.44 31.50 -22.64
CA HIS A 179 17.66 30.25 -22.68
C HIS A 179 16.58 30.24 -23.76
N GLY A 180 16.51 31.27 -24.60
CA GLY A 180 15.55 31.34 -25.69
C GLY A 180 15.95 30.45 -26.89
N PHE A 181 14.95 29.98 -27.60
CA PHE A 181 15.12 29.33 -28.91
C PHE A 181 15.37 30.40 -29.94
N VAL A 182 16.52 30.36 -30.61
CA VAL A 182 16.95 31.37 -31.57
C VAL A 182 16.73 30.89 -32.99
N PHE A 183 16.05 31.70 -33.81
CA PHE A 183 15.74 31.41 -35.19
C PHE A 183 16.13 32.62 -36.02
N THR A 184 16.71 32.39 -37.20
CA THR A 184 16.98 33.46 -38.16
C THR A 184 15.70 33.94 -38.80
N LEU A 185 15.37 35.22 -38.68
CA LEU A 185 14.24 35.87 -39.29
C LEU A 185 14.67 36.39 -40.66
N PHE A 186 13.95 36.04 -41.71
CA PHE A 186 14.33 36.38 -43.09
C PHE A 186 15.67 35.77 -43.52
N PRO A 187 15.81 34.45 -43.56
CA PRO A 187 17.05 33.78 -43.94
C PRO A 187 17.48 34.05 -45.41
N ASN A 188 16.57 34.55 -46.25
CA ASN A 188 16.83 34.88 -47.65
C ASN A 188 17.37 36.33 -47.83
N ASP A 189 17.46 37.13 -46.79
CA ASP A 189 18.07 38.47 -46.84
C ASP A 189 19.60 38.39 -46.87
N ILE A 190 20.21 38.10 -48.02
CA ILE A 190 21.66 37.83 -48.19
C ILE A 190 22.54 39.05 -47.90
N ILE A 191 22.02 40.25 -48.04
CA ILE A 191 22.82 41.53 -47.97
C ILE A 191 22.59 42.24 -46.62
N ALA A 192 21.54 41.92 -45.89
CA ALA A 192 21.21 42.59 -44.62
C ALA A 192 21.83 41.85 -43.44
N ASN A 193 22.15 42.59 -42.35
CA ASN A 193 22.55 41.94 -41.10
C ASN A 193 21.41 41.06 -40.60
N PRO A 194 21.69 39.81 -40.17
CA PRO A 194 20.66 38.88 -39.75
C PRO A 194 19.89 39.39 -38.56
N ASN A 195 18.58 39.21 -38.61
CA ASN A 195 17.68 39.44 -37.51
C ASN A 195 17.26 38.09 -36.97
N TYR A 196 17.13 38.01 -35.63
CA TYR A 196 16.80 36.76 -34.96
C TYR A 196 15.47 36.88 -34.22
N LEU A 197 14.59 35.93 -34.40
CA LEU A 197 13.43 35.70 -33.55
C LEU A 197 13.87 34.81 -32.42
N ILE A 198 13.72 35.28 -31.19
CA ILE A 198 14.04 34.53 -29.99
C ILE A 198 12.72 34.24 -29.25
N VAL A 199 12.43 32.97 -28.97
CA VAL A 199 11.23 32.56 -28.25
C VAL A 199 11.63 31.87 -26.95
N PHE A 200 11.02 32.26 -25.84
CA PHE A 200 11.32 31.74 -24.50
C PHE A 200 10.05 31.31 -23.77
N PHE A 201 10.12 30.23 -23.02
CA PHE A 201 9.00 29.69 -22.26
C PHE A 201 9.29 29.75 -20.77
N PRO A 202 8.71 30.70 -20.03
CA PRO A 202 8.96 30.86 -18.58
C PRO A 202 8.59 29.60 -17.76
N ASN A 203 7.57 28.87 -18.19
CA ASN A 203 6.99 27.72 -17.47
C ASN A 203 7.21 26.38 -18.22
N GLU A 204 8.29 26.26 -19.01
CA GLU A 204 8.59 25.07 -19.80
C GLU A 204 8.55 23.78 -18.96
N LYS A 205 9.29 23.76 -17.84
CA LYS A 205 9.36 22.58 -16.96
C LYS A 205 7.99 22.20 -16.40
N GLN A 206 7.22 23.19 -15.96
CA GLN A 206 5.90 22.95 -15.40
C GLN A 206 4.94 22.41 -16.47
N PHE A 207 5.02 22.93 -17.67
CA PHE A 207 4.22 22.44 -18.83
C PHE A 207 4.56 20.98 -19.17
N ILE A 208 5.84 20.63 -19.25
CA ILE A 208 6.28 19.26 -19.53
C ILE A 208 5.77 18.30 -18.45
N ILE A 209 5.91 18.66 -17.16
CA ILE A 209 5.45 17.83 -16.05
C ILE A 209 3.91 17.69 -16.07
N SER A 210 3.20 18.77 -16.37
CA SER A 210 1.73 18.73 -16.43
C SER A 210 1.19 17.78 -17.51
N GLN A 211 1.91 17.62 -18.61
CA GLN A 211 1.54 16.63 -19.64
C GLN A 211 1.80 15.18 -19.21
N MET A 212 2.60 14.97 -18.16
CA MET A 212 2.99 13.64 -17.67
C MET A 212 2.22 13.21 -16.42
N TRP A 213 1.23 13.99 -15.96
CA TRP A 213 0.54 13.76 -14.68
C TRP A 213 -0.07 12.35 -14.58
N VAL A 214 -0.64 11.81 -15.68
CA VAL A 214 -1.23 10.46 -15.71
C VAL A 214 -0.14 9.40 -15.45
N LEU A 215 1.00 9.53 -16.14
CA LEU A 215 2.13 8.60 -15.98
C LEU A 215 2.71 8.65 -14.58
N LEU A 216 2.86 9.85 -14.01
CA LEU A 216 3.34 10.04 -12.64
C LEU A 216 2.34 9.48 -11.61
N PHE A 217 1.05 9.69 -11.83
CA PHE A 217 -0.01 9.18 -10.96
C PHE A 217 -0.06 7.65 -10.96
N VAL A 218 -0.03 7.03 -12.15
CA VAL A 218 0.00 5.55 -12.28
C VAL A 218 1.27 4.99 -11.63
N SER A 219 2.42 5.62 -11.86
CA SER A 219 3.68 5.22 -11.23
C SER A 219 3.63 5.29 -9.70
N ALA A 220 3.06 6.37 -9.14
CA ALA A 220 2.87 6.53 -7.71
C ALA A 220 1.96 5.44 -7.11
N ILE A 221 0.85 5.12 -7.77
CA ILE A 221 -0.05 4.03 -7.36
C ILE A 221 0.70 2.69 -7.34
N LEU A 222 1.46 2.38 -8.39
CA LEU A 222 2.23 1.14 -8.46
C LEU A 222 3.24 1.03 -7.31
N ILE A 223 3.95 2.12 -6.99
CA ILE A 223 4.88 2.16 -5.85
C ILE A 223 4.13 1.87 -4.54
N ILE A 224 2.98 2.49 -4.33
CA ILE A 224 2.17 2.28 -3.12
C ILE A 224 1.72 0.81 -3.02
N ILE A 225 1.23 0.22 -4.11
CA ILE A 225 0.81 -1.19 -4.15
C ILE A 225 1.97 -2.11 -3.77
N ILE A 226 3.16 -1.87 -4.31
CA ILE A 226 4.36 -2.66 -4.01
C ILE A 226 4.73 -2.55 -2.52
N ILE A 227 4.74 -1.33 -1.95
CA ILE A 227 5.07 -1.10 -0.54
C ILE A 227 4.05 -1.79 0.38
N VAL A 228 2.75 -1.66 0.09
CA VAL A 228 1.68 -2.30 0.87
C VAL A 228 1.79 -3.82 0.79
N SER A 229 1.98 -4.38 -0.40
CA SER A 229 2.17 -5.82 -0.61
C SER A 229 3.36 -6.36 0.20
N PHE A 230 4.49 -5.64 0.18
CA PHE A 230 5.68 -5.98 0.95
C PHE A 230 5.42 -5.97 2.46
N ALA A 231 4.78 -4.90 2.96
CA ALA A 231 4.42 -4.77 4.38
C ALA A 231 3.49 -5.91 4.85
N LEU A 232 2.49 -6.25 4.04
CA LEU A 232 1.58 -7.37 4.30
C LEU A 232 2.31 -8.72 4.32
N THR A 233 3.22 -8.94 3.38
CA THR A 233 4.02 -10.18 3.29
C THR A 233 4.90 -10.34 4.53
N ILE A 234 5.62 -9.31 4.93
CA ILE A 234 6.46 -9.32 6.14
C ILE A 234 5.61 -9.58 7.38
N SER A 235 4.49 -8.86 7.54
CA SER A 235 3.57 -9.04 8.66
C SER A 235 3.07 -10.49 8.75
N THR A 236 2.72 -11.08 7.60
CA THR A 236 2.25 -12.47 7.50
C THR A 236 3.35 -13.46 7.92
N ILE A 237 4.60 -13.26 7.46
CA ILE A 237 5.73 -14.12 7.84
C ILE A 237 5.96 -14.09 9.36
N PHE A 238 5.96 -12.90 9.98
CA PHE A 238 6.11 -12.79 11.43
C PHE A 238 4.95 -13.43 12.19
N ARG A 239 3.72 -13.27 11.72
CA ARG A 239 2.54 -13.91 12.30
C ARG A 239 2.62 -15.43 12.21
N GLN A 240 2.98 -15.98 11.05
CA GLN A 240 3.16 -17.42 10.87
C GLN A 240 4.27 -17.98 11.76
N LYS A 241 5.41 -17.28 11.87
CA LYS A 241 6.51 -17.67 12.75
C LYS A 241 6.07 -17.75 14.21
N LYS A 242 5.30 -16.74 14.69
CA LYS A 242 4.76 -16.71 16.04
C LYS A 242 3.81 -17.88 16.27
N LEU A 243 2.91 -18.15 15.33
CA LEU A 243 1.98 -19.29 15.40
C LEU A 243 2.71 -20.63 15.42
N SER A 244 3.71 -20.80 14.55
CA SER A 244 4.54 -22.02 14.51
C SER A 244 5.27 -22.25 15.82
N LYS A 245 5.85 -21.18 16.44
CA LYS A 245 6.50 -21.29 17.75
C LYS A 245 5.50 -21.72 18.81
N MET A 246 4.35 -21.07 18.91
CA MET A 246 3.31 -21.41 19.90
C MET A 246 2.83 -22.86 19.74
N LYS A 247 2.67 -23.33 18.48
CA LYS A 247 2.31 -24.72 18.20
C LYS A 247 3.37 -25.71 18.66
N ASN A 248 4.66 -25.42 18.44
CA ASN A 248 5.75 -26.27 18.91
C ASN A 248 5.84 -26.30 20.43
N ASP A 249 5.72 -25.12 21.09
CA ASP A 249 5.73 -25.02 22.55
C ASP A 249 4.54 -25.83 23.14
N PHE A 250 3.37 -25.77 22.50
CA PHE A 250 2.21 -26.57 22.90
C PHE A 250 2.48 -28.09 22.77
N ILE A 251 3.02 -28.54 21.63
CA ILE A 251 3.34 -29.98 21.41
C ILE A 251 4.35 -30.44 22.45
N ASN A 252 5.39 -29.67 22.72
CA ASN A 252 6.42 -30.02 23.71
C ASN A 252 5.82 -30.14 25.12
N ASN A 253 4.97 -29.18 25.51
CA ASN A 253 4.29 -29.22 26.80
C ASN A 253 3.34 -30.41 26.92
N MET A 254 2.58 -30.72 25.86
CA MET A 254 1.72 -31.90 25.82
C MET A 254 2.53 -33.17 25.99
N THR A 255 3.62 -33.31 25.23
CA THR A 255 4.50 -34.48 25.32
C THR A 255 5.00 -34.68 26.76
N HIS A 256 5.40 -33.60 27.43
CA HIS A 256 5.86 -33.68 28.81
C HIS A 256 4.74 -34.06 29.77
N GLU A 257 3.56 -33.47 29.65
CA GLU A 257 2.40 -33.76 30.51
C GLU A 257 1.81 -35.17 30.29
N PHE A 258 1.98 -35.78 29.14
CA PHE A 258 1.67 -37.20 28.88
C PHE A 258 2.76 -38.12 29.43
N LYS A 259 4.04 -37.75 29.31
CA LYS A 259 5.16 -38.60 29.72
C LYS A 259 5.12 -38.91 31.22
N THR A 260 4.81 -37.91 32.04
CA THR A 260 4.80 -38.06 33.52
C THR A 260 3.78 -39.11 33.96
N PRO A 261 2.47 -39.04 33.67
CA PRO A 261 1.50 -40.05 34.10
C PRO A 261 1.79 -41.44 33.51
N ILE A 262 2.22 -41.50 32.24
CA ILE A 262 2.61 -42.76 31.60
C ILE A 262 3.77 -43.42 32.37
N SER A 263 4.81 -42.65 32.70
CA SER A 263 5.94 -43.19 33.47
C SER A 263 5.51 -43.64 34.86
N THR A 264 4.64 -42.89 35.55
CA THR A 264 4.10 -43.28 36.86
C THR A 264 3.29 -44.58 36.81
N VAL A 265 2.44 -44.68 35.80
CA VAL A 265 1.66 -45.93 35.53
C VAL A 265 2.61 -47.09 35.24
N SER A 266 3.63 -46.92 34.44
CA SER A 266 4.62 -47.95 34.12
C SER A 266 5.38 -48.44 35.36
N LEU A 267 5.85 -47.49 36.21
CA LEU A 267 6.51 -47.86 37.47
C LEU A 267 5.59 -48.54 38.43
N ALA A 268 4.31 -48.13 38.52
CA ALA A 268 3.35 -48.79 39.36
C ALA A 268 3.04 -50.22 38.87
N CYS A 269 2.95 -50.45 37.57
CA CYS A 269 2.78 -51.77 36.97
C CYS A 269 4.03 -52.65 37.20
N GLU A 270 5.22 -52.09 37.08
CA GLU A 270 6.46 -52.83 37.38
C GLU A 270 6.52 -53.24 38.86
N ALA A 271 6.18 -52.35 39.81
CA ALA A 271 6.10 -52.63 41.22
C ALA A 271 5.05 -53.73 41.50
N LEU A 272 3.89 -53.70 40.87
CA LEU A 272 2.86 -54.75 40.99
C LEU A 272 3.31 -56.13 40.47
N SER A 273 4.37 -56.20 39.67
CA SER A 273 4.94 -57.47 39.20
C SER A 273 5.80 -58.14 40.26
N ASP A 274 6.24 -57.43 41.30
CA ASP A 274 7.00 -57.95 42.42
C ASP A 274 6.11 -58.83 43.33
N THR A 275 6.65 -60.01 43.73
CA THR A 275 5.94 -61.02 44.54
C THR A 275 5.69 -60.55 45.97
N ASP A 276 6.54 -59.69 46.53
CA ASP A 276 6.37 -59.22 47.89
C ASP A 276 5.32 -58.12 47.99
N ILE A 277 5.17 -57.28 46.95
CA ILE A 277 4.10 -56.28 46.87
C ILE A 277 2.74 -56.96 46.68
N LYS A 278 2.67 -58.06 45.91
CA LYS A 278 1.44 -58.85 45.72
C LYS A 278 0.94 -59.47 47.05
N LYS A 279 1.83 -59.75 48.01
CA LYS A 279 1.46 -60.31 49.34
C LYS A 279 0.88 -59.25 50.27
N SER A 280 1.13 -57.96 50.03
CA SER A 280 0.63 -56.84 50.86
C SER A 280 -0.62 -56.25 50.16
N GLU A 281 -1.80 -56.53 50.65
CA GLU A 281 -3.06 -56.01 50.14
C GLU A 281 -3.10 -54.47 50.12
N GLN A 282 -2.49 -53.85 51.13
CA GLN A 282 -2.43 -52.38 51.24
C GLN A 282 -1.54 -51.77 50.19
N LEU A 283 -0.34 -52.33 49.94
CA LEU A 283 0.55 -51.86 48.87
C LEU A 283 -0.04 -52.09 47.51
N TYR A 284 -0.63 -53.27 47.28
CA TYR A 284 -1.30 -53.61 46.04
C TYR A 284 -2.43 -52.63 45.71
N SER A 285 -3.31 -52.35 46.68
CA SER A 285 -4.40 -51.40 46.57
C SER A 285 -3.92 -49.99 46.27
N ASN A 286 -2.83 -49.55 46.91
CA ASN A 286 -2.25 -48.22 46.69
C ASN A 286 -1.73 -48.07 45.23
N TYR A 287 -1.02 -49.06 44.67
CA TYR A 287 -0.53 -48.99 43.30
C TYR A 287 -1.65 -49.02 42.29
N ILE A 288 -2.71 -49.83 42.50
CA ILE A 288 -3.93 -49.81 41.66
C ILE A 288 -4.59 -48.43 41.71
N LYS A 289 -4.67 -47.82 42.88
CA LYS A 289 -5.21 -46.46 43.01
C LYS A 289 -4.37 -45.42 42.24
N ILE A 290 -3.04 -45.49 42.34
CA ILE A 290 -2.15 -44.63 41.52
C ILE A 290 -2.40 -44.80 40.02
N ILE A 291 -2.50 -46.06 39.56
CA ILE A 291 -2.79 -46.32 38.15
C ILE A 291 -4.14 -45.73 37.72
N SER A 292 -5.17 -45.92 38.55
CA SER A 292 -6.51 -45.38 38.30
C SER A 292 -6.53 -43.83 38.25
N GLU A 293 -5.88 -43.20 39.19
CA GLU A 293 -5.77 -41.73 39.26
C GLU A 293 -5.04 -41.16 38.04
N GLU A 294 -3.89 -41.74 37.67
CA GLU A 294 -3.12 -41.26 36.53
C GLU A 294 -3.81 -41.59 35.17
N ASN A 295 -4.53 -42.69 35.09
CA ASN A 295 -5.36 -43.01 33.91
C ASN A 295 -6.52 -42.00 33.74
N SER A 296 -7.20 -41.67 34.85
CA SER A 296 -8.23 -40.61 34.86
C SER A 296 -7.68 -39.29 34.41
N ARG A 297 -6.47 -38.94 34.91
CA ARG A 297 -5.73 -37.70 34.52
C ARG A 297 -5.43 -37.68 32.99
N LEU A 298 -4.97 -38.81 32.43
CA LEU A 298 -4.76 -38.95 30.99
C LEU A 298 -6.05 -38.72 30.20
N GLY A 299 -7.19 -39.24 30.68
CA GLY A 299 -8.51 -39.01 30.07
C GLY A 299 -8.88 -37.54 30.03
N VAL A 300 -8.68 -36.80 31.12
CA VAL A 300 -8.91 -35.33 31.19
C VAL A 300 -8.02 -34.56 30.18
N ILE A 301 -6.75 -34.96 30.05
CA ILE A 301 -5.83 -34.35 29.09
C ILE A 301 -6.32 -34.57 27.65
N ALA A 302 -6.68 -35.83 27.32
CA ALA A 302 -7.18 -36.19 25.99
C ALA A 302 -8.47 -35.42 25.63
N GLU A 303 -9.41 -35.31 26.59
CA GLU A 303 -10.66 -34.56 26.39
C GLU A 303 -10.38 -33.04 26.13
N LYS A 304 -9.47 -32.40 26.88
CA LYS A 304 -9.09 -31.00 26.68
C LYS A 304 -8.49 -30.77 25.27
N ILE A 305 -7.70 -31.74 24.77
CA ILE A 305 -7.13 -31.66 23.42
C ILE A 305 -8.23 -31.78 22.36
N LEU A 306 -9.15 -32.76 22.53
CA LEU A 306 -10.25 -32.98 21.61
C LEU A 306 -11.18 -31.76 21.52
N GLN A 307 -11.58 -31.20 22.67
CA GLN A 307 -12.40 -29.99 22.74
C GLN A 307 -11.73 -28.82 22.00
N THR A 308 -10.40 -28.68 22.14
CA THR A 308 -9.65 -27.65 21.43
C THR A 308 -9.66 -27.87 19.92
N ALA A 309 -9.49 -29.11 19.46
CA ALA A 309 -9.51 -29.46 18.04
C ALA A 309 -10.87 -29.20 17.38
N ILE A 310 -11.97 -29.50 18.10
CA ILE A 310 -13.35 -29.23 17.65
C ILE A 310 -13.59 -27.71 17.51
N LEU A 311 -13.13 -26.94 18.50
CA LEU A 311 -13.21 -25.47 18.46
C LEU A 311 -12.42 -24.87 17.31
N GLU A 312 -11.27 -25.46 16.98
CA GLU A 312 -10.44 -25.01 15.86
C GLU A 312 -11.09 -25.17 14.50
N LYS A 313 -11.78 -26.30 14.30
CA LYS A 313 -12.52 -26.56 13.06
C LYS A 313 -13.79 -25.71 12.91
N GLY A 314 -14.17 -24.94 13.93
CA GLY A 314 -15.40 -24.14 13.92
C GLY A 314 -16.69 -24.97 13.98
N GLN A 315 -16.58 -26.27 14.17
CA GLN A 315 -17.68 -27.26 14.13
C GLN A 315 -18.39 -27.44 15.48
N LEU A 316 -18.28 -26.46 16.38
CA LEU A 316 -18.96 -26.52 17.67
C LEU A 316 -20.47 -26.33 17.49
N ASN A 317 -21.24 -27.40 17.58
CA ASN A 317 -22.69 -27.40 17.66
C ASN A 317 -23.11 -27.29 19.12
N LEU A 318 -23.64 -26.12 19.51
CA LEU A 318 -24.13 -25.90 20.89
C LEU A 318 -25.53 -26.49 21.05
N LYS A 319 -25.69 -27.30 22.10
CA LYS A 319 -27.01 -27.76 22.55
C LYS A 319 -27.54 -26.77 23.59
N LYS A 320 -28.23 -25.75 23.09
CA LYS A 320 -28.76 -24.70 23.95
C LYS A 320 -30.04 -25.10 24.61
N GLU A 321 -30.11 -24.97 25.92
CA GLU A 321 -31.26 -25.21 26.77
C GLU A 321 -31.40 -24.07 27.79
N GLU A 322 -32.56 -23.95 28.46
CA GLU A 322 -32.73 -23.01 29.55
C GLU A 322 -31.94 -23.52 30.77
N ILE A 323 -31.03 -22.70 31.25
CA ILE A 323 -30.16 -23.03 32.40
C ILE A 323 -30.19 -21.89 33.41
N ASP A 324 -30.04 -22.19 34.69
CA ASP A 324 -29.82 -21.25 35.76
C ASP A 324 -28.31 -21.08 36.01
N VAL A 325 -27.80 -19.87 35.76
CA VAL A 325 -26.38 -19.54 35.90
C VAL A 325 -25.93 -19.62 37.35
N ASN A 326 -26.76 -19.18 38.29
CA ASN A 326 -26.42 -19.21 39.73
C ASN A 326 -26.30 -20.65 40.23
N GLU A 327 -27.20 -21.56 39.81
CA GLU A 327 -27.14 -22.98 40.13
C GLU A 327 -25.83 -23.62 39.61
N ILE A 328 -25.51 -23.37 38.31
CA ILE A 328 -24.28 -23.93 37.71
C ILE A 328 -23.03 -23.42 38.43
N ILE A 329 -22.97 -22.12 38.75
CA ILE A 329 -21.83 -21.55 39.46
C ILE A 329 -21.71 -22.19 40.85
N SER A 330 -22.80 -22.31 41.60
CA SER A 330 -22.83 -22.95 42.94
C SER A 330 -22.28 -24.38 42.87
N ASP A 331 -22.71 -25.17 41.89
CA ASP A 331 -22.21 -26.54 41.73
C ASP A 331 -20.72 -26.60 41.38
N VAL A 332 -20.21 -25.70 40.54
CA VAL A 332 -18.77 -25.62 40.28
C VAL A 332 -18.00 -25.15 41.48
N VAL A 333 -18.50 -24.18 42.23
CA VAL A 333 -17.87 -23.68 43.48
C VAL A 333 -17.77 -24.79 44.51
N LYS A 334 -18.80 -25.62 44.74
CA LYS A 334 -18.75 -26.77 45.65
C LYS A 334 -17.55 -27.69 45.35
N ASN A 335 -17.30 -27.95 44.05
CA ASN A 335 -16.20 -28.81 43.64
C ASN A 335 -14.81 -28.18 43.85
N ILE A 336 -14.69 -26.88 43.55
CA ILE A 336 -13.41 -26.15 43.69
C ILE A 336 -13.10 -25.79 45.16
N LYS A 337 -14.11 -25.58 45.99
CA LYS A 337 -14.01 -25.19 47.40
C LYS A 337 -13.09 -26.13 48.17
N ILE A 338 -13.22 -27.43 47.96
CA ILE A 338 -12.35 -28.43 48.61
C ILE A 338 -10.87 -28.17 48.33
N GLN A 339 -10.54 -27.83 47.07
CA GLN A 339 -9.16 -27.59 46.68
C GLN A 339 -8.63 -26.24 47.22
N VAL A 340 -9.50 -25.26 47.36
CA VAL A 340 -9.18 -23.95 47.93
C VAL A 340 -8.95 -24.06 49.44
N GLU A 341 -9.79 -24.82 50.13
CA GLU A 341 -9.67 -25.05 51.58
C GLU A 341 -8.39 -25.82 51.97
N ILE A 342 -7.91 -26.75 51.13
CA ILE A 342 -6.61 -27.42 51.31
C ILE A 342 -5.45 -26.43 51.35
N LYS A 343 -5.61 -25.25 50.71
CA LYS A 343 -4.62 -24.16 50.76
C LYS A 343 -4.92 -23.07 51.77
N ASP A 344 -5.76 -23.36 52.79
CA ASP A 344 -6.27 -22.40 53.76
C ASP A 344 -6.96 -21.17 53.14
N GLY A 345 -7.51 -21.32 51.94
CA GLY A 345 -8.20 -20.28 51.20
C GLY A 345 -9.71 -20.26 51.48
N LYS A 346 -10.40 -19.30 50.86
CA LYS A 346 -11.86 -19.16 50.92
C LYS A 346 -12.46 -18.76 49.59
N ILE A 347 -13.73 -19.19 49.34
CA ILE A 347 -14.55 -18.72 48.23
C ILE A 347 -15.79 -18.03 48.85
N GLU A 348 -16.06 -16.83 48.42
CA GLU A 348 -17.26 -16.06 48.77
C GLU A 348 -18.16 -15.89 47.56
N GLU A 349 -19.44 -16.18 47.74
CA GLU A 349 -20.46 -16.18 46.68
C GLU A 349 -21.49 -15.09 46.95
N PHE A 350 -21.71 -14.20 45.98
CA PHE A 350 -22.67 -13.09 46.04
C PHE A 350 -23.62 -13.16 44.81
N TYR A 351 -24.77 -13.80 45.01
CA TYR A 351 -25.78 -13.96 43.95
C TYR A 351 -26.77 -12.82 43.96
N ASN A 352 -26.38 -11.66 43.39
CA ASN A 352 -27.19 -10.44 43.35
C ASN A 352 -28.04 -10.32 42.06
N ALA A 353 -28.02 -11.36 41.21
CA ALA A 353 -28.83 -11.39 39.99
C ALA A 353 -30.18 -12.03 40.29
N ASP A 354 -31.25 -11.25 40.25
CA ASP A 354 -32.63 -11.72 40.38
C ASP A 354 -33.08 -12.59 39.19
N PHE A 355 -32.54 -12.28 38.01
CA PHE A 355 -32.80 -13.05 36.77
C PHE A 355 -31.52 -13.75 36.34
N SER A 356 -31.41 -15.06 36.66
CA SER A 356 -30.23 -15.88 36.40
C SER A 356 -30.40 -16.87 35.25
N LYS A 357 -31.60 -16.98 34.68
CA LYS A 357 -31.90 -17.93 33.62
C LYS A 357 -31.51 -17.40 32.23
N ILE A 358 -30.78 -18.23 31.50
CA ILE A 358 -30.34 -17.93 30.11
C ILE A 358 -30.54 -19.17 29.23
N VAL A 359 -30.52 -18.98 27.90
CA VAL A 359 -30.51 -20.09 26.94
C VAL A 359 -29.07 -20.33 26.47
N ALA A 360 -28.46 -21.39 27.00
CA ALA A 360 -27.07 -21.70 26.75
C ALA A 360 -26.82 -23.24 26.79
N ASP A 361 -25.64 -23.66 26.36
CA ASP A 361 -25.19 -25.04 26.49
C ASP A 361 -24.64 -25.28 27.89
N LYS A 362 -25.34 -26.08 28.69
CA LYS A 362 -25.03 -26.36 30.08
C LYS A 362 -23.61 -26.88 30.26
N ILE A 363 -23.17 -27.83 29.44
CA ILE A 363 -21.86 -28.47 29.56
C ILE A 363 -20.76 -27.42 29.29
N HIS A 364 -20.90 -26.62 28.24
CA HIS A 364 -19.91 -25.65 27.88
C HIS A 364 -19.85 -24.47 28.88
N ILE A 365 -20.98 -24.03 29.40
CA ILE A 365 -21.02 -22.97 30.43
C ILE A 365 -20.45 -23.45 31.75
N THR A 366 -20.75 -24.69 32.18
CA THR A 366 -20.12 -25.31 33.35
C THR A 366 -18.59 -25.34 33.19
N ASN A 367 -18.09 -25.77 32.05
CA ASN A 367 -16.65 -25.78 31.76
C ASN A 367 -16.02 -24.37 31.73
N VAL A 368 -16.76 -23.34 31.33
CA VAL A 368 -16.31 -21.94 31.40
C VAL A 368 -16.03 -21.54 32.84
N PHE A 369 -17.00 -21.74 33.74
CA PHE A 369 -16.83 -21.40 35.16
C PHE A 369 -15.75 -22.23 35.83
N TYR A 370 -15.71 -23.53 35.55
CA TYR A 370 -14.65 -24.40 36.06
C TYR A 370 -13.26 -23.90 35.65
N ASN A 371 -13.04 -23.56 34.39
CA ASN A 371 -11.75 -23.03 33.93
C ASN A 371 -11.35 -21.72 34.58
N LEU A 372 -12.28 -20.83 34.85
CA LEU A 372 -11.98 -19.56 35.52
C LEU A 372 -11.69 -19.72 37.02
N LEU A 373 -12.48 -20.55 37.72
CA LEU A 373 -12.30 -20.82 39.13
C LEU A 373 -11.05 -21.67 39.39
N ASP A 374 -10.74 -22.64 38.54
CA ASP A 374 -9.49 -23.41 38.58
C ASP A 374 -8.28 -22.50 38.36
N ASN A 375 -8.36 -21.55 37.44
CA ASN A 375 -7.32 -20.54 37.25
C ASN A 375 -7.17 -19.64 38.47
N ALA A 376 -8.25 -19.16 39.05
CA ALA A 376 -8.22 -18.36 40.28
C ALA A 376 -7.52 -19.08 41.42
N ASN A 377 -7.86 -20.37 41.68
CA ASN A 377 -7.20 -21.20 42.69
C ASN A 377 -5.72 -21.46 42.36
N LYS A 378 -5.43 -21.74 41.09
CA LYS A 378 -4.11 -22.13 40.62
C LYS A 378 -3.11 -20.97 40.71
N TYR A 379 -3.52 -19.77 40.29
CA TYR A 379 -2.66 -18.59 40.27
C TYR A 379 -2.67 -17.77 41.57
N SER A 380 -3.37 -18.28 42.61
CA SER A 380 -3.31 -17.79 43.97
C SER A 380 -2.56 -18.79 44.87
N PRO A 381 -1.21 -18.73 44.89
CA PRO A 381 -0.40 -19.78 45.52
C PRO A 381 -0.50 -19.80 47.06
N LYS A 382 -0.83 -18.67 47.70
CA LYS A 382 -0.95 -18.55 49.15
C LYS A 382 -2.35 -18.07 49.52
N LYS A 383 -3.09 -18.87 50.32
CA LYS A 383 -4.45 -18.54 50.82
C LYS A 383 -5.34 -17.92 49.73
N PRO A 384 -5.80 -18.69 48.75
CA PRO A 384 -6.66 -18.18 47.70
C PRO A 384 -7.92 -17.53 48.26
N GLU A 385 -8.14 -16.27 47.95
CA GLU A 385 -9.38 -15.55 48.24
C GLU A 385 -10.10 -15.30 46.91
N ILE A 386 -11.18 -16.05 46.71
CA ILE A 386 -11.93 -16.00 45.43
C ILE A 386 -13.30 -15.43 45.74
N LYS A 387 -13.75 -14.45 44.93
CA LYS A 387 -15.11 -13.91 45.01
C LYS A 387 -15.83 -14.12 43.73
N VAL A 388 -17.04 -14.64 43.82
CA VAL A 388 -17.94 -14.84 42.67
C VAL A 388 -19.17 -13.95 42.88
N ILE A 389 -19.41 -13.05 41.95
CA ILE A 389 -20.49 -12.08 42.05
C ILE A 389 -21.33 -12.17 40.77
N THR A 390 -22.64 -12.29 40.92
CA THR A 390 -23.59 -12.18 39.79
C THR A 390 -24.47 -10.96 39.96
N GLU A 391 -24.69 -10.23 38.87
CA GLU A 391 -25.50 -9.01 38.84
C GLU A 391 -26.33 -8.97 37.53
N ASN A 392 -27.52 -8.41 37.59
CA ASN A 392 -28.28 -8.15 36.35
C ASN A 392 -27.83 -6.85 35.68
N SER A 393 -27.80 -6.86 34.38
CA SER A 393 -27.73 -5.68 33.54
C SER A 393 -28.98 -5.55 32.67
N ALA A 394 -29.18 -4.40 32.04
CA ALA A 394 -30.37 -4.15 31.20
C ALA A 394 -30.58 -5.20 30.07
N LYS A 395 -29.56 -5.96 29.68
CA LYS A 395 -29.60 -6.88 28.52
C LYS A 395 -29.11 -8.29 28.85
N GLY A 396 -28.72 -8.57 30.07
CA GLY A 396 -28.11 -9.85 30.39
C GLY A 396 -27.68 -9.97 31.84
N ILE A 397 -26.97 -11.05 32.15
CA ILE A 397 -26.35 -11.30 33.42
C ILE A 397 -24.83 -11.02 33.32
N ILE A 398 -24.31 -10.35 34.34
CA ILE A 398 -22.87 -10.10 34.49
C ILE A 398 -22.35 -10.99 35.63
N ILE A 399 -21.30 -11.76 35.35
CA ILE A 399 -20.64 -12.61 36.30
C ILE A 399 -19.20 -12.11 36.49
N LYS A 400 -18.80 -11.84 37.72
CA LYS A 400 -17.46 -11.42 38.07
C LYS A 400 -16.79 -12.49 38.93
N ILE A 401 -15.57 -12.90 38.54
CA ILE A 401 -14.74 -13.82 39.32
C ILE A 401 -13.47 -13.06 39.65
N GLU A 402 -13.24 -12.84 40.93
CA GLU A 402 -12.09 -12.10 41.47
C GLU A 402 -11.17 -13.05 42.25
N ASP A 403 -9.86 -12.86 42.08
CA ASP A 403 -8.82 -13.59 42.82
C ASP A 403 -7.77 -12.62 43.36
N ASN A 404 -7.08 -13.04 44.43
CA ASN A 404 -5.94 -12.36 45.04
C ASN A 404 -4.59 -12.91 44.56
N GLY A 405 -4.54 -13.47 43.37
CA GLY A 405 -3.37 -14.13 42.80
C GLY A 405 -2.27 -13.20 42.31
N ILE A 406 -1.35 -13.77 41.57
CA ILE A 406 -0.17 -13.05 41.01
C ILE A 406 -0.49 -11.91 40.05
N GLY A 407 -1.72 -11.82 39.59
CA GLY A 407 -2.14 -10.80 38.63
C GLY A 407 -1.53 -10.94 37.24
N ILE A 408 -1.95 -10.04 36.36
CA ILE A 408 -1.62 -10.08 34.91
C ILE A 408 -1.20 -8.68 34.46
N SER A 409 -0.01 -8.55 33.88
CA SER A 409 0.47 -7.26 33.36
C SER A 409 -0.42 -6.73 32.23
N LYS A 410 -0.60 -5.41 32.11
CA LYS A 410 -1.41 -4.73 31.07
C LYS A 410 -1.06 -5.19 29.66
N ALA A 411 0.22 -5.45 29.38
CA ALA A 411 0.69 -5.94 28.09
C ALA A 411 0.18 -7.35 27.74
N ASN A 412 -0.15 -8.17 28.75
CA ASN A 412 -0.59 -9.54 28.59
C ASN A 412 -2.11 -9.72 28.67
N GLN A 413 -2.86 -8.81 29.30
CA GLN A 413 -4.32 -8.91 29.47
C GLN A 413 -5.08 -9.15 28.15
N LYS A 414 -4.67 -8.45 27.06
CA LYS A 414 -5.25 -8.68 25.74
C LYS A 414 -4.81 -10.00 25.09
N LYS A 415 -3.68 -10.56 25.51
CA LYS A 415 -3.06 -11.75 24.92
C LYS A 415 -3.48 -13.06 25.58
N ILE A 416 -3.89 -13.02 26.88
CA ILE A 416 -4.24 -14.25 27.63
C ILE A 416 -5.41 -15.04 27.04
N PHE A 417 -6.29 -14.38 26.29
CA PHE A 417 -7.37 -15.03 25.56
C PHE A 417 -6.91 -15.58 24.19
N GLY A 418 -5.66 -15.34 23.81
CA GLY A 418 -5.06 -15.91 22.61
C GLY A 418 -4.84 -17.42 22.74
N LYS A 419 -5.01 -18.13 21.64
CA LYS A 419 -4.77 -19.58 21.58
C LYS A 419 -3.33 -19.90 21.95
N LEU A 420 -3.13 -20.95 22.77
CA LEU A 420 -1.81 -21.45 23.18
C LEU A 420 -0.94 -20.41 23.90
N PHE A 421 -1.54 -19.27 24.29
CA PHE A 421 -0.79 -18.21 24.95
C PHE A 421 -0.63 -18.52 26.45
N ARG A 422 0.60 -18.38 26.93
CA ARG A 422 0.93 -18.40 28.37
C ARG A 422 1.79 -17.17 28.66
N VAL A 423 1.59 -16.61 29.84
CA VAL A 423 2.51 -15.57 30.35
C VAL A 423 3.84 -16.26 30.64
N PRO A 424 4.97 -15.81 30.05
CA PRO A 424 6.28 -16.35 30.38
C PRO A 424 6.61 -16.06 31.85
N THR A 425 6.74 -17.09 32.67
CA THR A 425 7.08 -16.99 34.09
C THR A 425 8.57 -17.29 34.39
N GLY A 426 9.46 -17.14 33.36
CA GLY A 426 10.86 -17.55 33.48
C GLY A 426 11.02 -19.07 33.59
N ASP A 427 12.05 -19.54 34.29
CA ASP A 427 12.34 -20.96 34.48
C ASP A 427 11.47 -21.64 35.56
N VAL A 428 10.51 -20.92 36.16
CA VAL A 428 9.60 -21.45 37.17
C VAL A 428 8.44 -22.18 36.51
N HIS A 429 8.57 -23.52 36.38
CA HIS A 429 7.54 -24.42 35.85
C HIS A 429 6.39 -24.74 36.84
N ASP A 430 6.20 -23.95 37.92
CA ASP A 430 5.30 -24.24 39.03
C ASP A 430 3.81 -24.31 38.70
N PHE A 431 3.39 -23.74 37.57
CA PHE A 431 1.98 -23.73 37.16
C PHE A 431 1.73 -24.59 35.93
N LYS A 432 1.26 -25.83 36.14
CA LYS A 432 0.86 -26.76 35.04
C LYS A 432 -0.33 -26.21 34.24
N GLY A 433 -0.23 -26.17 32.90
CA GLY A 433 -1.39 -25.78 32.05
C GLY A 433 -1.05 -25.61 30.58
N TYR A 434 -2.04 -25.82 29.75
CA TYR A 434 -1.90 -25.95 28.29
C TYR A 434 -2.09 -24.65 27.51
N GLY A 435 -2.45 -23.54 28.16
CA GLY A 435 -2.78 -22.28 27.49
C GLY A 435 -4.05 -22.34 26.63
N LEU A 436 -4.92 -23.31 26.91
CA LEU A 436 -6.16 -23.57 26.18
C LEU A 436 -7.40 -23.03 26.89
N GLY A 437 -7.39 -22.98 28.24
CA GLY A 437 -8.56 -22.68 29.07
C GLY A 437 -9.19 -21.32 28.74
N LEU A 438 -8.43 -20.22 28.83
CA LEU A 438 -8.98 -18.88 28.58
C LEU A 438 -9.37 -18.64 27.10
N SER A 439 -8.69 -19.27 26.14
CA SER A 439 -9.09 -19.20 24.76
C SER A 439 -10.41 -19.96 24.48
N TYR A 440 -10.61 -21.10 25.18
CA TYR A 440 -11.87 -21.84 25.18
C TYR A 440 -12.99 -20.98 25.81
N VAL A 441 -12.76 -20.43 26.99
CA VAL A 441 -13.73 -19.57 27.69
C VAL A 441 -14.20 -18.45 26.77
N LYS A 442 -13.27 -17.69 26.18
CA LYS A 442 -13.61 -16.60 25.25
C LYS A 442 -14.46 -17.09 24.09
N LYS A 443 -14.07 -18.18 23.45
CA LYS A 443 -14.79 -18.72 22.29
C LYS A 443 -16.21 -19.17 22.62
N ILE A 444 -16.39 -19.83 23.79
CA ILE A 444 -17.71 -20.28 24.25
C ILE A 444 -18.60 -19.09 24.57
N ILE A 445 -18.09 -18.11 25.33
CA ILE A 445 -18.86 -16.90 25.64
C ILE A 445 -19.27 -16.14 24.39
N GLU A 446 -18.36 -15.95 23.41
CA GLU A 446 -18.67 -15.32 22.13
C GLU A 446 -19.72 -16.10 21.31
N LYS A 447 -19.68 -17.44 21.34
CA LYS A 447 -20.68 -18.29 20.67
C LYS A 447 -22.08 -18.22 21.32
N HIS A 448 -22.14 -17.83 22.60
CA HIS A 448 -23.40 -17.56 23.31
C HIS A 448 -23.82 -16.08 23.19
N GLY A 449 -23.16 -15.28 22.34
CA GLY A 449 -23.47 -13.85 22.16
C GLY A 449 -23.00 -12.95 23.30
N GLY A 450 -22.19 -13.51 24.23
CA GLY A 450 -21.64 -12.81 25.37
C GLY A 450 -20.29 -12.14 25.09
N LYS A 451 -19.74 -11.56 26.16
CA LYS A 451 -18.40 -10.93 26.17
C LYS A 451 -17.67 -11.31 27.44
N ILE A 452 -16.33 -11.42 27.35
CA ILE A 452 -15.44 -11.59 28.50
C ILE A 452 -14.36 -10.51 28.48
N SER A 453 -14.04 -9.99 29.65
CA SER A 453 -12.93 -9.06 29.88
C SER A 453 -12.17 -9.42 31.13
N VAL A 454 -10.98 -8.86 31.29
CA VAL A 454 -10.14 -9.00 32.48
C VAL A 454 -9.65 -7.63 32.90
N ASP A 455 -9.68 -7.36 34.18
CA ASP A 455 -9.01 -6.26 34.84
C ASP A 455 -8.10 -6.84 35.93
N SER A 456 -6.82 -6.50 35.91
CA SER A 456 -5.83 -7.15 36.76
C SER A 456 -4.61 -6.27 36.97
N GLU A 457 -4.03 -6.38 38.15
CA GLU A 457 -2.78 -5.72 38.50
C GLU A 457 -1.80 -6.74 39.07
N LEU A 458 -0.52 -6.60 38.71
CA LEU A 458 0.51 -7.53 39.16
C LEU A 458 0.61 -7.51 40.69
N ASN A 459 0.66 -8.71 41.29
CA ASN A 459 0.72 -8.99 42.74
C ASN A 459 -0.51 -8.53 43.55
N THR A 460 -1.59 -8.15 42.89
CA THR A 460 -2.85 -7.73 43.54
C THR A 460 -3.96 -8.72 43.26
N GLY A 461 -3.96 -9.34 42.08
CA GLY A 461 -4.98 -10.30 41.63
C GLY A 461 -5.60 -9.96 40.29
N SER A 462 -6.67 -10.69 39.97
CA SER A 462 -7.39 -10.51 38.69
C SER A 462 -8.89 -10.54 38.90
N ARG A 463 -9.61 -9.78 38.05
CA ARG A 463 -11.07 -9.80 37.97
C ARG A 463 -11.45 -10.15 36.54
N PHE A 464 -12.07 -11.32 36.37
CA PHE A 464 -12.68 -11.71 35.09
C PHE A 464 -14.16 -11.32 35.11
N THR A 465 -14.61 -10.58 34.11
CA THR A 465 -16.00 -10.14 33.95
C THR A 465 -16.58 -10.79 32.70
N ILE A 466 -17.65 -11.54 32.87
CA ILE A 466 -18.41 -12.20 31.80
C ILE A 466 -19.77 -11.52 31.71
N PHE A 467 -20.20 -11.25 30.50
CA PHE A 467 -21.56 -10.87 30.16
C PHE A 467 -22.19 -11.97 29.34
N LEU A 468 -23.37 -12.44 29.72
CA LEU A 468 -24.21 -13.35 28.93
C LEU A 468 -25.60 -12.71 28.72
N PRO A 469 -26.12 -12.71 27.48
CA PRO A 469 -27.45 -12.14 27.23
C PRO A 469 -28.53 -13.00 27.87
N LEU A 470 -29.52 -12.36 28.49
CA LEU A 470 -30.76 -13.02 28.87
C LEU A 470 -31.56 -13.37 27.61
N TYR A 471 -32.26 -14.48 27.66
CA TYR A 471 -33.23 -14.82 26.62
C TYR A 471 -34.45 -13.89 26.82
N LEU A 472 -34.53 -12.86 26.02
CA LEU A 472 -35.78 -12.11 25.85
C LEU A 472 -36.60 -12.88 24.82
N GLU A 473 -37.66 -13.55 25.24
CA GLU A 473 -38.72 -13.99 24.30
C GLU A 473 -39.13 -12.76 23.50
N LYS A 474 -39.00 -12.85 22.21
CA LYS A 474 -39.62 -11.90 21.31
C LYS A 474 -41.11 -12.20 21.37
N HIS A 475 -41.85 -11.41 22.16
CA HIS A 475 -43.29 -11.29 22.04
C HIS A 475 -43.65 -10.63 20.71
#